data_766301c14b99c84bd7ca6b6869ade367
#
_entry.id   766301c14b99c84bd7ca6b6869ade367
#
_cell.length_a   1.000
_cell.length_b   1.000
_cell.length_c   1.000
_cell.angle_alpha   90.00
_cell.angle_beta   90.00
_cell.angle_gamma   90.00
#
_symmetry.space_group_name_H-M   'P 1'
#
loop_
_entity.id
_entity.type
_entity.pdbx_description
1 polymer ?
#
loop_
_entity_poly.entity_id
_entity_poly.type
_entity_poly.pdbx_seq_one_letter_code
_entity_poly.pdbx_strand_id
1 'polypeptide(L)'
;VHDMVIRAFPETMRARTKTLLRVGLERSMKRADRIITVSEFSRQEILKYYPRYEDKIRIVKCGVDLDKFQPALPEEIERVRSSVGLPEEYFLFMGNVEPRKNLLRLIQAYAKLSERMPQVPKLVVAGANGWRNSEIYESVQKPELIDRVQFTNYIPEGDLRGLVCGATAFLFPSVYEGFGIPRLEAM
;
A
#
# COMPACT_ATOMS: atom_id res chain seq x y z
N VAL A 1 -0.17 -17.80 5.18
CA VAL A 1 -1.00 -17.17 4.11
C VAL A 1 -1.34 -15.76 4.57
N HIS A 2 -0.79 -14.73 3.91
CA HIS A 2 -1.02 -13.34 4.30
C HIS A 2 -2.37 -12.80 3.84
N ASP A 3 -2.78 -13.17 2.64
CA ASP A 3 -4.06 -12.75 2.05
C ASP A 3 -4.56 -13.76 1.01
N MET A 4 -5.73 -13.50 0.48
CA MET A 4 -6.38 -14.29 -0.56
C MET A 4 -6.57 -13.51 -1.87
N VAL A 5 -5.71 -12.51 -2.13
CA VAL A 5 -5.76 -11.69 -3.35
C VAL A 5 -5.84 -12.53 -4.63
N ILE A 6 -5.16 -13.67 -4.64
CA ILE A 6 -5.17 -14.64 -5.74
C ILE A 6 -6.58 -15.17 -6.08
N ARG A 7 -7.49 -15.18 -5.12
CA ARG A 7 -8.89 -15.61 -5.29
C ARG A 7 -9.85 -14.44 -5.39
N ALA A 8 -9.62 -13.41 -4.55
CA ALA A 8 -10.50 -12.25 -4.46
C ALA A 8 -10.32 -11.26 -5.63
N PHE A 9 -9.07 -11.03 -6.06
CA PHE A 9 -8.73 -10.07 -7.12
C PHE A 9 -7.68 -10.65 -8.10
N PRO A 10 -7.97 -11.80 -8.75
CA PRO A 10 -7.02 -12.48 -9.63
C PRO A 10 -6.59 -11.66 -10.84
N GLU A 11 -7.39 -10.69 -11.27
CA GLU A 11 -7.09 -9.76 -12.37
C GLU A 11 -5.96 -8.79 -12.03
N THR A 12 -5.73 -8.53 -10.74
CA THR A 12 -4.64 -7.64 -10.28
C THR A 12 -3.29 -8.33 -10.25
N MET A 13 -3.20 -9.62 -10.58
CA MET A 13 -1.98 -10.43 -10.51
C MET A 13 -1.41 -10.74 -11.91
N ARG A 14 -0.09 -10.96 -11.96
CA ARG A 14 0.58 -11.48 -13.16
C ARG A 14 0.14 -12.93 -13.42
N ALA A 15 -0.12 -13.28 -14.69
CA ALA A 15 -0.65 -14.59 -15.08
C ALA A 15 0.18 -15.79 -14.58
N ARG A 16 1.51 -15.73 -14.72
CA ARG A 16 2.42 -16.79 -14.24
C ARG A 16 2.32 -17.01 -12.72
N THR A 17 2.35 -15.91 -11.95
CA THR A 17 2.24 -15.96 -10.48
C THR A 17 0.89 -16.54 -10.05
N LYS A 18 -0.18 -16.14 -10.71
CA LYS A 18 -1.54 -16.61 -10.46
C LYS A 18 -1.65 -18.15 -10.59
N THR A 19 -1.16 -18.72 -11.67
CA THR A 19 -1.25 -20.18 -11.91
C THR A 19 -0.41 -20.95 -10.88
N LEU A 20 0.83 -20.53 -10.64
CA LEU A 20 1.72 -21.19 -9.69
C LEU A 20 1.16 -21.17 -8.27
N LEU A 21 0.72 -20.00 -7.80
CA LEU A 21 0.18 -19.85 -6.45
C LEU A 21 -1.16 -20.58 -6.29
N ARG A 22 -2.02 -20.61 -7.30
CA ARG A 22 -3.33 -21.27 -7.20
C ARG A 22 -3.20 -22.78 -6.93
N VAL A 23 -2.25 -23.44 -7.59
CA VAL A 23 -1.98 -24.88 -7.39
C VAL A 23 -1.15 -25.10 -6.13
N GLY A 24 -0.11 -24.27 -5.92
CA GLY A 24 0.80 -24.40 -4.79
C GLY A 24 0.13 -24.15 -3.45
N LEU A 25 -0.71 -23.10 -3.35
CA LEU A 25 -1.38 -22.72 -2.11
C LEU A 25 -2.25 -23.86 -1.55
N GLU A 26 -3.09 -24.46 -2.38
CA GLU A 26 -3.98 -25.54 -1.93
C GLU A 26 -3.19 -26.77 -1.48
N ARG A 27 -2.16 -27.16 -2.24
CA ARG A 27 -1.26 -28.27 -1.86
C ARG A 27 -0.55 -27.99 -0.54
N SER A 28 -0.06 -26.77 -0.35
CA SER A 28 0.63 -26.37 0.89
C SER A 28 -0.33 -26.39 2.08
N MET A 29 -1.53 -25.85 1.96
CA MET A 29 -2.54 -25.86 3.03
C MET A 29 -2.97 -27.29 3.40
N LYS A 30 -3.11 -28.18 2.40
CA LYS A 30 -3.45 -29.58 2.64
C LYS A 30 -2.39 -30.30 3.49
N ARG A 31 -1.10 -30.05 3.22
CA ARG A 31 0.04 -30.71 3.86
C ARG A 31 0.45 -30.08 5.20
N ALA A 32 0.10 -28.82 5.41
CA ALA A 32 0.45 -28.11 6.63
C ALA A 32 -0.35 -28.62 7.84
N ASP A 33 0.30 -28.72 9.00
CA ASP A 33 -0.35 -29.00 10.29
C ASP A 33 -1.08 -27.76 10.81
N ARG A 34 -0.53 -26.57 10.55
CA ARG A 34 -1.13 -25.28 10.88
C ARG A 34 -0.99 -24.30 9.72
N ILE A 35 -1.98 -23.44 9.57
CA ILE A 35 -2.02 -22.36 8.57
C ILE A 35 -2.01 -21.04 9.36
N ILE A 36 -0.92 -20.31 9.28
CA ILE A 36 -0.81 -19.00 9.92
C ILE A 36 -1.32 -17.93 8.95
N THR A 37 -2.16 -17.04 9.46
CA THR A 37 -2.62 -15.83 8.76
C THR A 37 -2.47 -14.60 9.66
N VAL A 38 -2.62 -13.40 9.10
CA VAL A 38 -2.19 -12.15 9.74
C VAL A 38 -3.33 -11.34 10.36
N SER A 39 -4.60 -11.69 10.04
CA SER A 39 -5.76 -10.96 10.53
C SER A 39 -7.01 -11.85 10.53
N GLU A 40 -8.05 -11.42 11.26
CA GLU A 40 -9.37 -12.05 11.19
C GLU A 40 -9.97 -11.92 9.78
N PHE A 41 -9.78 -10.78 9.12
CA PHE A 41 -10.19 -10.60 7.73
C PHE A 41 -9.57 -11.66 6.82
N SER A 42 -8.25 -11.87 6.90
CA SER A 42 -7.56 -12.90 6.11
C SER A 42 -8.02 -14.31 6.47
N ARG A 43 -8.33 -14.58 7.75
CA ARG A 43 -8.92 -15.86 8.17
C ARG A 43 -10.26 -16.10 7.49
N GLN A 44 -11.15 -15.13 7.53
CA GLN A 44 -12.48 -15.19 6.90
C GLN A 44 -12.36 -15.41 5.37
N GLU A 45 -11.46 -14.68 4.72
CA GLU A 45 -11.21 -14.84 3.30
C GLU A 45 -10.64 -16.25 2.96
N ILE A 46 -9.76 -16.80 3.80
CA ILE A 46 -9.31 -18.20 3.61
C ILE A 46 -10.50 -19.16 3.74
N LEU A 47 -11.35 -19.01 4.76
CA LEU A 47 -12.49 -19.89 5.01
C LEU A 47 -13.53 -19.81 3.91
N LYS A 48 -13.74 -18.65 3.29
CA LYS A 48 -14.64 -18.48 2.15
C LYS A 48 -14.28 -19.40 0.97
N TYR A 49 -13.01 -19.62 0.73
CA TYR A 49 -12.53 -20.46 -0.37
C TYR A 49 -12.14 -21.88 0.07
N TYR A 50 -11.78 -22.07 1.34
CA TYR A 50 -11.26 -23.33 1.88
C TYR A 50 -11.80 -23.62 3.29
N PRO A 51 -13.12 -23.77 3.48
CA PRO A 51 -13.75 -23.96 4.78
C PRO A 51 -13.24 -25.18 5.54
N ARG A 52 -12.82 -26.23 4.81
CA ARG A 52 -12.30 -27.48 5.38
C ARG A 52 -11.02 -27.35 6.21
N TYR A 53 -10.35 -26.18 6.21
CA TYR A 53 -9.10 -25.96 6.95
C TYR A 53 -9.30 -25.12 8.20
N GLU A 54 -10.53 -24.88 8.65
CA GLU A 54 -10.84 -24.03 9.80
C GLU A 54 -10.02 -24.39 11.04
N ASP A 55 -9.98 -25.66 11.42
CA ASP A 55 -9.26 -26.14 12.60
C ASP A 55 -7.75 -25.97 12.53
N LYS A 56 -7.21 -25.80 11.32
CA LYS A 56 -5.76 -25.56 11.11
C LYS A 56 -5.38 -24.10 11.22
N ILE A 57 -6.29 -23.16 11.00
CA ILE A 57 -5.97 -21.73 10.89
C ILE A 57 -5.68 -21.13 12.27
N ARG A 58 -4.59 -20.37 12.33
CA ARG A 58 -4.21 -19.57 13.52
C ARG A 58 -3.85 -18.16 13.06
N ILE A 59 -4.31 -17.17 13.81
CA ILE A 59 -4.01 -15.76 13.54
C ILE A 59 -2.79 -15.37 14.34
N VAL A 60 -1.78 -14.86 13.64
CA VAL A 60 -0.62 -14.20 14.23
C VAL A 60 -0.53 -12.83 13.57
N LYS A 61 -0.92 -11.79 14.31
CA LYS A 61 -0.95 -10.42 13.81
C LYS A 61 0.46 -9.94 13.49
N CYS A 62 0.60 -9.14 12.43
CA CYS A 62 1.85 -8.43 12.16
C CYS A 62 2.05 -7.36 13.25
N GLY A 63 3.30 -7.19 13.66
CA GLY A 63 3.73 -6.08 14.48
C GLY A 63 4.26 -4.93 13.62
N VAL A 64 4.52 -3.80 14.29
CA VAL A 64 5.31 -2.68 13.79
C VAL A 64 6.50 -2.48 14.72
N ASP A 65 7.62 -2.10 14.16
CA ASP A 65 8.81 -1.76 14.93
C ASP A 65 8.65 -0.35 15.50
N LEU A 66 8.32 -0.27 16.80
CA LEU A 66 8.06 1.00 17.49
C LEU A 66 9.32 1.83 17.69
N ASP A 67 10.52 1.24 17.67
CA ASP A 67 11.77 2.00 17.74
C ASP A 67 12.03 2.72 16.42
N LYS A 68 11.58 2.15 15.32
CA LYS A 68 11.71 2.69 13.99
C LYS A 68 10.60 3.67 13.62
N PHE A 69 9.35 3.33 13.93
CA PHE A 69 8.15 4.12 13.64
C PHE A 69 7.67 4.85 14.90
N GLN A 70 8.46 5.81 15.35
CA GLN A 70 8.13 6.79 16.39
C GLN A 70 8.16 8.20 15.78
N PRO A 71 7.62 9.22 16.45
CA PRO A 71 7.67 10.59 15.94
C PRO A 71 9.09 11.00 15.55
N ALA A 72 9.27 11.51 14.34
CA ALA A 72 10.55 12.00 13.84
C ALA A 72 10.86 13.38 14.40
N LEU A 73 12.15 13.68 14.60
CA LEU A 73 12.60 15.02 14.97
C LEU A 73 12.43 15.99 13.78
N PRO A 74 12.20 17.28 14.02
CA PRO A 74 12.05 18.28 12.96
C PRO A 74 13.23 18.29 11.96
N GLU A 75 14.46 18.13 12.44
CA GLU A 75 15.65 18.07 11.58
C GLU A 75 15.69 16.81 10.71
N GLU A 76 15.13 15.69 11.17
CA GLU A 76 15.01 14.48 10.35
C GLU A 76 13.98 14.67 9.24
N ILE A 77 12.82 15.27 9.55
CA ILE A 77 11.79 15.59 8.57
C ILE A 77 12.37 16.52 7.49
N GLU A 78 13.10 17.57 7.91
CA GLU A 78 13.70 18.54 6.99
C GLU A 78 14.80 17.90 6.12
N ARG A 79 15.63 17.04 6.71
CA ARG A 79 16.63 16.26 5.96
C ARG A 79 15.99 15.43 4.86
N VAL A 80 14.93 14.68 5.18
CA VAL A 80 14.21 13.85 4.22
C VAL A 80 13.52 14.71 3.17
N ARG A 81 12.87 15.81 3.60
CA ARG A 81 12.23 16.77 2.68
C ARG A 81 13.22 17.28 1.65
N SER A 82 14.38 17.74 2.08
CA SER A 82 15.42 18.28 1.20
C SER A 82 16.02 17.21 0.29
N SER A 83 16.31 15.99 0.81
CA SER A 83 16.96 14.93 0.04
C SER A 83 16.04 14.33 -1.03
N VAL A 84 14.74 14.30 -0.79
CA VAL A 84 13.74 13.75 -1.73
C VAL A 84 13.09 14.84 -2.59
N GLY A 85 13.29 16.13 -2.24
CA GLY A 85 12.65 17.26 -2.90
C GLY A 85 11.15 17.33 -2.63
N LEU A 86 10.72 17.06 -1.38
CA LEU A 86 9.31 17.08 -1.00
C LEU A 86 8.80 18.50 -0.79
N PRO A 87 7.50 18.77 -1.07
CA PRO A 87 6.86 20.01 -0.71
C PRO A 87 6.76 20.18 0.81
N GLU A 88 6.49 21.41 1.26
CA GLU A 88 6.31 21.71 2.70
C GLU A 88 5.11 20.98 3.28
N GLU A 89 3.99 20.99 2.57
CA GLU A 89 2.76 20.26 2.91
C GLU A 89 2.42 19.24 1.83
N TYR A 90 2.14 18.00 2.24
CA TYR A 90 1.76 16.96 1.30
C TYR A 90 0.87 15.88 1.92
N PHE A 91 0.02 15.33 1.08
CA PHE A 91 -0.62 14.06 1.32
C PHE A 91 0.29 12.95 0.84
N LEU A 92 0.42 11.89 1.63
CA LEU A 92 1.31 10.76 1.32
C LEU A 92 0.51 9.50 0.98
N PHE A 93 0.79 8.93 -0.18
CA PHE A 93 0.50 7.54 -0.49
C PHE A 93 1.81 6.76 -0.48
N MET A 94 1.85 5.58 0.18
CA MET A 94 3.03 4.72 0.22
C MET A 94 2.69 3.29 -0.21
N GLY A 95 3.43 2.78 -1.21
CA GLY A 95 3.31 1.43 -1.72
C GLY A 95 3.59 1.32 -3.22
N ASN A 96 3.78 0.10 -3.70
CA ASN A 96 4.01 -0.14 -5.12
C ASN A 96 2.84 0.37 -5.96
N VAL A 97 3.17 0.98 -7.11
CA VAL A 97 2.16 1.49 -8.04
C VAL A 97 1.55 0.32 -8.80
N GLU A 98 0.49 -0.27 -8.25
CA GLU A 98 -0.21 -1.43 -8.77
C GLU A 98 -1.74 -1.29 -8.63
N PRO A 99 -2.56 -1.98 -9.46
CA PRO A 99 -4.01 -1.81 -9.48
C PRO A 99 -4.70 -2.01 -8.12
N ARG A 100 -4.26 -2.97 -7.31
CA ARG A 100 -4.83 -3.30 -6.00
C ARG A 100 -4.73 -2.16 -5.00
N LYS A 101 -3.70 -1.32 -5.13
CA LYS A 101 -3.49 -0.15 -4.26
C LYS A 101 -4.43 1.01 -4.59
N ASN A 102 -5.20 0.92 -5.70
CA ASN A 102 -6.27 1.85 -6.06
C ASN A 102 -5.82 3.32 -6.25
N LEU A 103 -4.54 3.49 -6.63
CA LEU A 103 -3.94 4.81 -6.78
C LEU A 103 -4.64 5.66 -7.86
N LEU A 104 -5.10 5.05 -8.95
CA LEU A 104 -5.85 5.77 -9.98
C LEU A 104 -7.09 6.48 -9.42
N ARG A 105 -7.87 5.78 -8.57
CA ARG A 105 -9.05 6.37 -7.93
C ARG A 105 -8.68 7.47 -6.92
N LEU A 106 -7.55 7.29 -6.23
CA LEU A 106 -7.01 8.33 -5.36
C LEU A 106 -6.69 9.60 -6.15
N ILE A 107 -5.97 9.48 -7.28
CA ILE A 107 -5.63 10.61 -8.15
C ILE A 107 -6.90 11.30 -8.70
N GLN A 108 -7.89 10.53 -9.10
CA GLN A 108 -9.19 11.09 -9.56
C GLN A 108 -9.93 11.85 -8.45
N ALA A 109 -9.89 11.33 -7.21
CA ALA A 109 -10.48 12.02 -6.06
C ALA A 109 -9.69 13.28 -5.70
N TYR A 110 -8.36 13.22 -5.76
CA TYR A 110 -7.48 14.35 -5.53
C TYR A 110 -7.67 15.45 -6.59
N ALA A 111 -7.84 15.10 -7.86
CA ALA A 111 -8.16 16.06 -8.91
C ALA A 111 -9.43 16.88 -8.57
N LYS A 112 -10.52 16.19 -8.20
CA LYS A 112 -11.76 16.84 -7.77
C LYS A 112 -11.59 17.71 -6.52
N LEU A 113 -10.74 17.30 -5.60
CA LEU A 113 -10.43 18.08 -4.42
C LEU A 113 -9.65 19.35 -4.78
N SER A 114 -8.66 19.26 -5.66
CA SER A 114 -7.83 20.39 -6.09
C SER A 114 -8.61 21.45 -6.89
N GLU A 115 -9.67 21.05 -7.59
CA GLU A 115 -10.62 21.99 -8.24
C GLU A 115 -11.39 22.82 -7.21
N ARG A 116 -11.76 22.21 -6.08
CA ARG A 116 -12.53 22.85 -5.00
C ARG A 116 -11.67 23.65 -4.03
N MET A 117 -10.43 23.20 -3.84
CA MET A 117 -9.47 23.75 -2.89
C MET A 117 -8.12 23.98 -3.59
N PRO A 118 -7.91 25.14 -4.23
CA PRO A 118 -6.66 25.41 -4.95
C PRO A 118 -5.39 25.34 -4.08
N GLN A 119 -5.53 25.54 -2.77
CA GLN A 119 -4.44 25.46 -1.77
C GLN A 119 -4.25 24.07 -1.14
N VAL A 120 -4.87 23.02 -1.72
CA VAL A 120 -4.70 21.64 -1.20
C VAL A 120 -3.24 21.22 -1.25
N PRO A 121 -2.70 20.55 -0.20
CA PRO A 121 -1.34 20.01 -0.20
C PRO A 121 -1.08 19.09 -1.41
N LYS A 122 0.16 19.05 -1.91
CA LYS A 122 0.52 18.17 -3.03
C LYS A 122 0.31 16.69 -2.67
N LEU A 123 0.02 15.86 -3.67
CA LEU A 123 -0.02 14.41 -3.49
C LEU A 123 1.36 13.81 -3.79
N VAL A 124 2.01 13.26 -2.79
CA VAL A 124 3.26 12.52 -2.91
C VAL A 124 2.96 11.02 -2.97
N VAL A 125 3.47 10.37 -4.00
CA VAL A 125 3.34 8.93 -4.25
C VAL A 125 4.71 8.29 -4.08
N ALA A 126 4.93 7.63 -2.94
CA ALA A 126 6.18 6.96 -2.61
C ALA A 126 6.06 5.44 -2.81
N GLY A 127 6.95 4.87 -3.63
CA GLY A 127 7.03 3.44 -3.86
C GLY A 127 7.51 3.08 -5.25
N ALA A 128 7.94 1.82 -5.39
CA ALA A 128 8.47 1.32 -6.63
C ALA A 128 7.40 1.22 -7.73
N ASN A 129 7.87 1.36 -8.97
CA ASN A 129 7.04 1.13 -10.14
C ASN A 129 6.62 -0.34 -10.20
N GLY A 130 5.33 -0.60 -10.20
CA GLY A 130 4.72 -1.94 -10.22
C GLY A 130 4.40 -2.41 -11.64
N TRP A 131 3.16 -2.84 -11.86
CA TRP A 131 2.66 -3.33 -13.16
C TRP A 131 1.27 -2.80 -13.48
N ARG A 132 0.90 -2.75 -14.78
CA ARG A 132 -0.39 -2.21 -15.25
C ARG A 132 -0.71 -0.84 -14.68
N ASN A 133 0.22 0.06 -14.82
CA ASN A 133 0.18 1.38 -14.22
C ASN A 133 0.32 2.53 -15.24
N SER A 134 0.34 2.24 -16.55
CA SER A 134 0.38 3.27 -17.60
C SER A 134 -0.73 4.31 -17.43
N GLU A 135 -1.96 3.86 -17.18
CA GLU A 135 -3.13 4.73 -16.96
C GLU A 135 -2.94 5.68 -15.76
N ILE A 136 -2.24 5.22 -14.72
CA ILE A 136 -1.91 6.04 -13.54
C ILE A 136 -0.98 7.18 -13.95
N TYR A 137 0.12 6.87 -14.67
CA TYR A 137 1.06 7.88 -15.13
C TYR A 137 0.46 8.82 -16.17
N GLU A 138 -0.38 8.31 -17.07
CA GLU A 138 -1.12 9.13 -18.05
C GLU A 138 -2.09 10.09 -17.35
N SER A 139 -2.77 9.64 -16.30
CA SER A 139 -3.74 10.46 -15.58
C SER A 139 -3.14 11.72 -14.95
N VAL A 140 -1.86 11.69 -14.55
CA VAL A 140 -1.18 12.83 -13.94
C VAL A 140 -0.53 13.78 -14.94
N GLN A 141 -0.50 13.43 -16.24
CA GLN A 141 0.00 14.34 -17.28
C GLN A 141 -0.98 15.46 -17.62
N LYS A 142 -2.17 15.42 -17.05
CA LYS A 142 -3.17 16.47 -17.21
C LYS A 142 -2.67 17.80 -16.63
N PRO A 143 -2.93 18.94 -17.28
CA PRO A 143 -2.45 20.24 -16.82
C PRO A 143 -2.78 20.58 -15.37
N GLU A 144 -3.95 20.12 -14.89
CA GLU A 144 -4.40 20.35 -13.51
C GLU A 144 -3.67 19.50 -12.45
N LEU A 145 -2.91 18.47 -12.86
CA LEU A 145 -2.27 17.51 -11.95
C LEU A 145 -0.74 17.44 -12.08
N ILE A 146 -0.17 17.86 -13.20
CA ILE A 146 1.25 17.68 -13.52
C ILE A 146 2.20 18.25 -12.47
N ASP A 147 1.85 19.38 -11.87
CA ASP A 147 2.64 20.03 -10.81
C ASP A 147 2.13 19.72 -9.39
N ARG A 148 1.07 18.91 -9.27
CA ARG A 148 0.40 18.62 -8.00
C ARG A 148 0.63 17.20 -7.51
N VAL A 149 1.04 16.27 -8.40
CA VAL A 149 1.32 14.87 -8.04
C VAL A 149 2.79 14.58 -8.28
N GLN A 150 3.50 14.21 -7.22
CA GLN A 150 4.93 13.91 -7.26
C GLN A 150 5.16 12.42 -6.99
N PHE A 151 5.84 11.73 -7.91
CA PHE A 151 6.32 10.36 -7.71
C PHE A 151 7.77 10.38 -7.24
N THR A 152 8.03 9.83 -6.05
CA THR A 152 9.40 9.78 -5.50
C THR A 152 10.14 8.49 -5.82
N ASN A 153 9.43 7.51 -6.43
CA ASN A 153 9.95 6.15 -6.59
C ASN A 153 10.27 5.49 -5.22
N TYR A 154 11.27 4.60 -5.21
CA TYR A 154 11.69 3.91 -3.99
C TYR A 154 12.34 4.90 -3.02
N ILE A 155 11.90 4.85 -1.76
CA ILE A 155 12.49 5.60 -0.65
C ILE A 155 13.29 4.64 0.22
N PRO A 156 14.54 4.96 0.57
CA PRO A 156 15.33 4.18 1.51
C PRO A 156 14.63 4.01 2.86
N GLU A 157 14.83 2.87 3.48
CA GLU A 157 14.17 2.53 4.74
C GLU A 157 14.44 3.54 5.87
N GLY A 158 15.67 4.08 5.94
CA GLY A 158 16.05 5.10 6.91
C GLY A 158 15.38 6.46 6.73
N ASP A 159 14.70 6.70 5.58
CA ASP A 159 14.00 7.95 5.30
C ASP A 159 12.47 7.81 5.48
N LEU A 160 11.96 6.59 5.66
CA LEU A 160 10.51 6.36 5.75
C LEU A 160 9.87 7.08 6.93
N ARG A 161 10.54 7.12 8.08
CA ARG A 161 10.02 7.80 9.27
C ARG A 161 9.85 9.30 9.04
N GLY A 162 10.87 9.98 8.52
CA GLY A 162 10.79 11.40 8.20
C GLY A 162 9.77 11.71 7.11
N LEU A 163 9.64 10.82 6.10
CA LEU A 163 8.63 10.92 5.04
C LEU A 163 7.20 10.83 5.61
N VAL A 164 6.95 9.87 6.51
CA VAL A 164 5.61 9.65 7.08
C VAL A 164 5.26 10.75 8.07
N CYS A 165 6.17 11.10 8.98
CA CYS A 165 5.95 12.14 9.98
C CYS A 165 5.83 13.55 9.39
N GLY A 166 6.45 13.81 8.22
CA GLY A 166 6.34 15.09 7.51
C GLY A 166 5.04 15.25 6.72
N ALA A 167 4.24 14.19 6.55
CA ALA A 167 3.02 14.24 5.78
C ALA A 167 1.86 14.89 6.55
N THR A 168 1.07 15.73 5.88
CA THR A 168 -0.19 16.27 6.41
C THR A 168 -1.23 15.17 6.65
N ALA A 169 -1.27 14.17 5.76
CA ALA A 169 -2.12 12.99 5.92
C ALA A 169 -1.55 11.80 5.14
N PHE A 170 -1.71 10.60 5.71
CA PHE A 170 -1.41 9.34 5.03
C PHE A 170 -2.65 8.77 4.38
N LEU A 171 -2.59 8.49 3.07
CA LEU A 171 -3.72 8.02 2.27
C LEU A 171 -3.54 6.55 1.89
N PHE A 172 -4.49 5.72 2.29
CA PHE A 172 -4.44 4.26 2.09
C PHE A 172 -5.70 3.71 1.43
N PRO A 173 -5.90 3.92 0.11
CA PRO A 173 -7.13 3.60 -0.61
C PRO A 173 -7.22 2.14 -1.11
N SER A 174 -6.30 1.26 -0.70
CA SER A 174 -6.22 -0.12 -1.19
C SER A 174 -7.58 -0.81 -1.17
N VAL A 175 -7.94 -1.50 -2.25
CA VAL A 175 -9.21 -2.24 -2.33
C VAL A 175 -9.17 -3.56 -1.58
N TYR A 176 -7.97 -4.09 -1.34
CA TYR A 176 -7.79 -5.36 -0.66
C TYR A 176 -6.41 -5.45 0.00
N GLU A 177 -6.37 -5.79 1.29
CA GLU A 177 -5.15 -6.03 2.06
C GLU A 177 -5.38 -7.14 3.10
N GLY A 178 -4.38 -7.96 3.34
CA GLY A 178 -4.44 -8.95 4.41
C GLY A 178 -4.36 -8.32 5.81
N PHE A 179 -3.55 -7.26 5.98
CA PHE A 179 -3.35 -6.58 7.25
C PHE A 179 -3.23 -5.06 7.11
N GLY A 180 -2.36 -4.58 6.22
CA GLY A 180 -2.14 -3.16 6.00
C GLY A 180 -1.06 -2.57 6.89
N ILE A 181 0.12 -3.18 6.91
CA ILE A 181 1.29 -2.71 7.68
C ILE A 181 1.56 -1.21 7.49
N PRO A 182 1.52 -0.62 6.27
CA PRO A 182 1.80 0.82 6.11
C PRO A 182 0.88 1.74 6.91
N ARG A 183 -0.33 1.31 7.25
CA ARG A 183 -1.22 2.09 8.14
C ARG A 183 -0.71 2.11 9.58
N LEU A 184 -0.18 0.98 10.07
CA LEU A 184 0.41 0.91 11.41
C LEU A 184 1.71 1.71 11.50
N GLU A 185 2.49 1.71 10.42
CA GLU A 185 3.73 2.49 10.32
C GLU A 185 3.46 4.00 10.32
N ALA A 186 2.26 4.41 9.88
CA ALA A 186 1.83 5.81 9.81
C ALA A 186 1.06 6.30 11.06
N MET A 187 0.71 5.41 11.98
CA MET A 187 -0.03 5.73 13.20
C MET A 187 0.89 6.04 14.38
#